data_c1c12fd700ae0f80d48de3ee9f103291
#
_entry.id   c1c12fd700ae0f80d48de3ee9f103291
#
_cell.length_a   1.000
_cell.length_b   1.000
_cell.length_c   1.000
_cell.angle_alpha   90.00
_cell.angle_beta   90.00
_cell.angle_gamma   90.00
#
_symmetry.space_group_name_H-M   'P 1'
#
loop_
_entity.id
_entity.type
_entity.pdbx_description
1 polymer ?
#
loop_
_entity_poly.entity_id
_entity_poly.type
_entity_poly.pdbx_seq_one_letter_code
_entity_poly.pdbx_strand_id
1 'polypeptide(L)'
;MATIRFDGLDAYARMLTRLEKGAPQIIEKAVRAGTSVVLDEIQKGIDTLPQKTGITVRGLSKGLGKAPILNENGFVNTRIGWDGYNERGVPNHLMANIMEMGTSKIQEKHPFVKPAVSRSKPQAEAKMAEVLDEEIEKIMK
;
A
#
# COMPACT_ATOMS: atom_id res chain seq x y z
N MET A 1 1.52 10.67 0.31
CA MET A 1 0.70 9.47 0.47
C MET A 1 0.45 8.81 -0.86
N ALA A 2 0.68 7.54 -0.96
CA ALA A 2 0.43 6.80 -2.19
C ALA A 2 -0.97 6.19 -2.16
N THR A 3 -1.75 6.42 -3.20
CA THR A 3 -3.03 5.75 -3.42
C THR A 3 -2.82 4.69 -4.50
N ILE A 4 -3.16 3.45 -4.20
CA ILE A 4 -2.98 2.35 -5.13
C ILE A 4 -4.35 1.99 -5.70
N ARG A 5 -4.45 2.01 -7.03
CA ARG A 5 -5.64 1.60 -7.76
C ARG A 5 -5.38 0.27 -8.44
N PHE A 6 -6.36 -0.61 -8.35
CA PHE A 6 -6.28 -1.95 -8.92
C PHE A 6 -7.34 -2.10 -10.00
N ASP A 7 -7.12 -1.45 -11.13
CA ASP A 7 -8.09 -1.38 -12.22
C ASP A 7 -8.37 -2.75 -12.87
N GLY A 8 -7.41 -3.67 -12.80
CA GLY A 8 -7.56 -5.02 -13.36
C GLY A 8 -8.56 -5.92 -12.65
N LEU A 9 -9.10 -5.46 -11.50
CA LEU A 9 -10.08 -6.23 -10.73
C LEU A 9 -11.52 -6.07 -11.20
N ASP A 10 -11.81 -5.12 -12.10
CA ASP A 10 -13.18 -4.83 -12.52
C ASP A 10 -13.89 -6.04 -13.10
N ALA A 11 -13.21 -6.83 -13.92
CA ALA A 11 -13.78 -8.03 -14.52
C ALA A 11 -14.12 -9.08 -13.46
N TYR A 12 -13.21 -9.29 -12.51
CA TYR A 12 -13.44 -10.20 -11.39
C TYR A 12 -14.56 -9.70 -10.47
N ALA A 13 -14.58 -8.42 -10.17
CA ALA A 13 -15.60 -7.79 -9.33
C ALA A 13 -16.99 -7.99 -9.93
N ARG A 14 -17.15 -7.81 -11.25
CA ARG A 14 -18.42 -8.02 -11.94
C ARG A 14 -18.87 -9.47 -11.87
N MET A 15 -17.97 -10.41 -12.07
CA MET A 15 -18.25 -11.84 -11.99
C MET A 15 -18.70 -12.21 -10.57
N LEU A 16 -18.00 -11.74 -9.56
CA LEU A 16 -18.33 -12.00 -8.17
C LEU A 16 -19.67 -11.39 -7.77
N THR A 17 -19.99 -10.18 -8.24
CA THR A 17 -21.27 -9.52 -7.99
C THR A 17 -22.45 -10.33 -8.53
N ARG A 18 -22.25 -11.00 -9.65
CA ARG A 18 -23.28 -11.89 -10.20
C ARG A 18 -23.45 -13.17 -9.42
N LEU A 19 -22.39 -13.63 -8.76
CA LEU A 19 -22.39 -14.92 -8.07
C LEU A 19 -22.90 -14.81 -6.63
N GLU A 20 -22.53 -13.76 -5.89
CA GLU A 20 -22.76 -13.76 -4.46
C GLU A 20 -22.85 -12.39 -3.80
N LYS A 21 -23.59 -12.35 -2.67
CA LYS A 21 -23.63 -11.21 -1.78
C LYS A 21 -22.31 -10.98 -1.04
N GLY A 22 -21.41 -11.97 -1.02
CA GLY A 22 -20.11 -11.89 -0.37
C GLY A 22 -19.01 -11.26 -1.21
N ALA A 23 -19.31 -10.84 -2.44
CA ALA A 23 -18.31 -10.27 -3.36
C ALA A 23 -17.50 -9.11 -2.77
N PRO A 24 -18.11 -8.13 -2.08
CA PRO A 24 -17.32 -7.04 -1.47
C PRO A 24 -16.28 -7.55 -0.48
N GLN A 25 -16.59 -8.56 0.32
CA GLN A 25 -15.66 -9.14 1.30
C GLN A 25 -14.49 -9.83 0.62
N ILE A 26 -14.74 -10.51 -0.49
CA ILE A 26 -13.71 -11.20 -1.27
C ILE A 26 -12.76 -10.18 -1.90
N ILE A 27 -13.29 -9.12 -2.46
CA ILE A 27 -12.50 -8.04 -3.06
C ILE A 27 -11.65 -7.36 -1.98
N GLU A 28 -12.23 -7.08 -0.80
CA GLU A 28 -11.48 -6.51 0.31
C GLU A 28 -10.31 -7.40 0.75
N LYS A 29 -10.53 -8.71 0.78
CA LYS A 29 -9.48 -9.67 1.12
C LYS A 29 -8.34 -9.62 0.11
N ALA A 30 -8.67 -9.56 -1.18
CA ALA A 30 -7.68 -9.42 -2.24
C ALA A 30 -6.90 -8.11 -2.12
N VAL A 31 -7.59 -6.99 -1.87
CA VAL A 31 -6.95 -5.68 -1.70
C VAL A 31 -6.00 -5.70 -0.50
N ARG A 32 -6.38 -6.32 0.60
CA ARG A 32 -5.51 -6.47 1.77
C ARG A 32 -4.24 -7.23 1.43
N ALA A 33 -4.38 -8.33 0.70
CA ALA A 33 -3.24 -9.15 0.30
C ALA A 33 -2.28 -8.37 -0.60
N GLY A 34 -2.80 -7.65 -1.58
CA GLY A 34 -2.00 -6.80 -2.46
C GLY A 34 -1.32 -5.65 -1.71
N THR A 35 -2.04 -5.03 -0.78
CA THR A 35 -1.51 -3.93 0.03
C THR A 35 -0.34 -4.39 0.89
N SER A 36 -0.41 -5.60 1.45
CA SER A 36 0.68 -6.14 2.25
C SER A 36 1.97 -6.29 1.43
N VAL A 37 1.87 -6.70 0.18
CA VAL A 37 3.03 -6.79 -0.73
C VAL A 37 3.67 -5.41 -0.93
N VAL A 38 2.85 -4.39 -1.16
CA VAL A 38 3.34 -3.02 -1.35
C VAL A 38 3.98 -2.48 -0.07
N LEU A 39 3.36 -2.71 1.10
CA LEU A 39 3.92 -2.29 2.38
C LEU A 39 5.30 -2.90 2.64
N ASP A 40 5.48 -4.18 2.33
CA ASP A 40 6.77 -4.85 2.49
C ASP A 40 7.85 -4.21 1.61
N GLU A 41 7.50 -3.86 0.37
CA GLU A 41 8.45 -3.19 -0.52
C GLU A 41 8.78 -1.77 -0.08
N ILE A 42 7.80 -1.04 0.45
CA ILE A 42 8.03 0.30 1.02
C ILE A 42 8.95 0.18 2.24
N GLN A 43 8.73 -0.82 3.10
CA GLN A 43 9.60 -1.06 4.26
C GLN A 43 11.05 -1.34 3.83
N LYS A 44 11.24 -2.13 2.79
CA LYS A 44 12.58 -2.36 2.22
C LYS A 44 13.20 -1.05 1.73
N GLY A 45 12.41 -0.19 1.11
CA GLY A 45 12.85 1.12 0.69
C GLY A 45 13.28 2.00 1.87
N ILE A 46 12.52 1.98 2.96
CA ILE A 46 12.88 2.71 4.19
C ILE A 46 14.24 2.23 4.71
N ASP A 47 14.47 0.92 4.70
CA ASP A 47 15.71 0.32 5.19
C ASP A 47 16.94 0.75 4.37
N THR A 48 16.75 1.21 3.15
CA THR A 48 17.84 1.70 2.30
C THR A 48 18.14 3.19 2.47
N LEU A 49 17.34 3.93 3.25
CA LEU A 49 17.54 5.36 3.45
C LEU A 49 18.83 5.64 4.25
N PRO A 50 19.48 6.79 4.01
CA PRO A 50 20.65 7.17 4.78
C PRO A 50 20.35 7.26 6.27
N GLN A 51 21.15 6.60 7.10
CA GLN A 51 20.90 6.47 8.53
C GLN A 51 21.99 7.18 9.35
N LYS A 52 22.03 8.50 9.28
CA LYS A 52 22.99 9.25 10.13
C LYS A 52 22.68 9.08 11.60
N THR A 53 21.40 9.12 11.98
CA THR A 53 20.97 8.99 13.38
C THR A 53 19.97 7.86 13.59
N GLY A 54 19.40 7.31 12.54
CA GLY A 54 18.36 6.28 12.61
C GLY A 54 16.99 6.79 13.02
N ILE A 55 16.84 8.06 13.41
CA ILE A 55 15.57 8.62 13.87
C ILE A 55 14.52 8.60 12.76
N THR A 56 14.88 9.03 11.56
CA THR A 56 13.98 9.06 10.42
C THR A 56 13.51 7.65 10.06
N VAL A 57 14.44 6.69 9.96
CA VAL A 57 14.14 5.30 9.64
C VAL A 57 13.21 4.67 10.67
N ARG A 58 13.51 4.87 11.97
CA ARG A 58 12.65 4.35 13.04
C ARG A 58 11.25 4.95 12.99
N GLY A 59 11.14 6.27 12.79
CA GLY A 59 9.85 6.95 12.68
C GLY A 59 9.04 6.46 11.48
N LEU A 60 9.67 6.37 10.32
CA LEU A 60 9.01 5.89 9.11
C LEU A 60 8.58 4.41 9.23
N SER A 61 9.40 3.59 9.86
CA SER A 61 9.06 2.18 10.06
C SER A 61 7.88 2.00 11.03
N LYS A 62 7.86 2.77 12.12
CA LYS A 62 6.76 2.70 13.10
C LYS A 62 5.48 3.32 12.60
N GLY A 63 5.57 4.41 11.83
CA GLY A 63 4.41 5.14 11.35
C GLY A 63 3.75 4.56 10.10
N LEU A 64 4.45 3.68 9.40
CA LEU A 64 3.93 3.09 8.16
C LEU A 64 2.69 2.25 8.44
N GLY A 65 1.62 2.51 7.70
CA GLY A 65 0.39 1.79 7.85
C GLY A 65 -0.55 1.99 6.68
N LYS A 66 -1.68 1.32 6.76
CA LYS A 66 -2.75 1.43 5.77
C LYS A 66 -4.01 1.96 6.41
N ALA A 67 -4.73 2.80 5.66
CA ALA A 67 -6.04 3.26 6.06
C ALA A 67 -7.06 2.12 5.95
N PRO A 68 -8.22 2.22 6.64
CA PRO A 68 -9.30 1.26 6.44
C PRO A 68 -9.69 1.17 4.98
N ILE A 69 -10.05 -0.04 4.55
CA ILE A 69 -10.48 -0.26 3.17
C ILE A 69 -11.84 0.42 2.95
N LEU A 70 -11.90 1.18 1.86
CA LEU A 70 -13.12 1.88 1.46
C LEU A 70 -13.73 1.18 0.26
N ASN A 71 -15.05 1.10 0.26
CA ASN A 71 -15.83 0.63 -0.89
C ASN A 71 -16.72 1.79 -1.36
N GLU A 72 -16.28 2.47 -2.41
CA GLU A 72 -16.97 3.61 -2.98
C GLU A 72 -17.67 3.19 -4.26
N ASN A 73 -18.96 2.87 -4.17
CA ASN A 73 -19.77 2.46 -5.33
C ASN A 73 -19.18 1.28 -6.12
N GLY A 74 -18.66 0.28 -5.40
CA GLY A 74 -18.04 -0.88 -6.00
C GLY A 74 -16.55 -0.73 -6.29
N PHE A 75 -16.00 0.47 -6.08
CA PHE A 75 -14.57 0.70 -6.18
C PHE A 75 -13.93 0.50 -4.81
N VAL A 76 -13.24 -0.62 -4.65
CA VAL A 76 -12.57 -0.98 -3.38
C VAL A 76 -11.15 -0.43 -3.42
N ASN A 77 -10.80 0.37 -2.41
CA ASN A 77 -9.48 0.98 -2.35
C ASN A 77 -9.00 1.13 -0.91
N THR A 78 -7.70 1.33 -0.76
CA THR A 78 -7.08 1.68 0.51
C THR A 78 -5.94 2.65 0.25
N ARG A 79 -5.45 3.28 1.32
CA ARG A 79 -4.34 4.22 1.25
C ARG A 79 -3.22 3.75 2.16
N ILE A 80 -2.00 3.95 1.72
CA ILE A 80 -0.80 3.72 2.51
C ILE A 80 -0.25 5.09 2.89
N GLY A 81 0.14 5.23 4.14
CA GLY A 81 0.68 6.49 4.63
C GLY A 81 1.38 6.32 5.96
N TRP A 82 1.68 7.44 6.59
CA TRP A 82 2.40 7.48 7.84
C TRP A 82 1.64 8.25 8.90
N ASP A 83 1.56 7.66 10.09
CA ASP A 83 0.98 8.27 11.27
C ASP A 83 2.06 8.56 12.30
N GLY A 84 1.70 9.40 13.28
CA GLY A 84 2.54 9.66 14.42
C GLY A 84 3.72 10.59 14.15
N TYR A 85 4.60 10.67 15.12
CA TYR A 85 5.74 11.57 15.14
C TYR A 85 7.01 10.78 15.40
N ASN A 86 8.14 11.28 14.88
CA ASN A 86 9.43 10.66 15.19
C ASN A 86 9.93 11.13 16.56
N GLU A 87 11.11 10.68 16.96
CA GLU A 87 11.70 11.00 18.26
C GLU A 87 11.97 12.49 18.47
N ARG A 88 12.06 13.27 17.39
CA ARG A 88 12.24 14.72 17.43
C ARG A 88 10.93 15.49 17.39
N GLY A 89 9.80 14.80 17.42
CA GLY A 89 8.49 15.42 17.35
C GLY A 89 8.07 15.89 15.98
N VAL A 90 8.73 15.42 14.91
CA VAL A 90 8.37 15.74 13.53
C VAL A 90 7.38 14.70 13.02
N PRO A 91 6.28 15.14 12.37
CA PRO A 91 5.32 14.18 11.79
C PRO A 91 5.98 13.25 10.79
N ASN A 92 5.72 11.95 10.91
CA ASN A 92 6.32 10.95 10.02
C ASN A 92 5.91 11.16 8.57
N HIS A 93 4.68 11.59 8.29
CA HIS A 93 4.24 11.85 6.91
C HIS A 93 5.04 13.00 6.27
N LEU A 94 5.43 14.00 7.06
CA LEU A 94 6.25 15.11 6.59
C LEU A 94 7.66 14.62 6.24
N MET A 95 8.25 13.79 7.11
CA MET A 95 9.57 13.21 6.84
C MET A 95 9.55 12.33 5.59
N ALA A 96 8.48 11.55 5.39
CA ALA A 96 8.32 10.75 4.18
C ALA A 96 8.33 11.62 2.92
N ASN A 97 7.60 12.73 2.94
CA ASN A 97 7.57 13.67 1.81
C ASN A 97 8.94 14.30 1.56
N ILE A 98 9.64 14.69 2.62
CA ILE A 98 10.97 15.30 2.52
C ILE A 98 11.95 14.30 1.89
N MET A 99 11.95 13.06 2.32
CA MET A 99 12.85 12.04 1.77
C MET A 99 12.52 11.74 0.30
N GLU A 100 11.23 11.66 -0.04
CA GLU A 100 10.79 11.33 -1.38
C GLU A 100 11.06 12.46 -2.39
N MET A 101 10.77 13.69 -2.01
CA MET A 101 10.75 14.82 -2.92
C MET A 101 11.86 15.85 -2.69
N GLY A 102 12.51 15.81 -1.52
CA GLY A 102 13.45 16.82 -1.11
C GLY A 102 12.76 18.12 -0.69
N THR A 103 13.55 19.11 -0.31
CA THR A 103 13.08 20.47 0.01
C THR A 103 14.03 21.49 -0.60
N SER A 104 13.67 22.78 -0.52
CA SER A 104 14.56 23.86 -0.97
C SER A 104 15.87 23.92 -0.20
N LYS A 105 15.88 23.39 1.02
CA LYS A 105 17.09 23.34 1.88
C LYS A 105 17.84 22.03 1.75
N ILE A 106 17.10 20.93 1.53
CA ILE A 106 17.66 19.59 1.36
C ILE A 106 17.53 19.23 -0.12
N GLN A 107 18.61 19.38 -0.85
CA GLN A 107 18.62 19.15 -2.30
C GLN A 107 18.70 17.67 -2.67
N GLU A 108 19.17 16.82 -1.76
CA GLU A 108 19.23 15.39 -1.99
C GLU A 108 17.87 14.73 -1.81
N LYS A 109 17.40 14.11 -2.86
CA LYS A 109 16.18 13.29 -2.84
C LYS A 109 16.59 11.84 -2.62
N HIS A 110 15.84 11.15 -1.80
CA HIS A 110 15.99 9.72 -1.60
C HIS A 110 14.63 9.06 -1.80
N PRO A 111 14.13 9.00 -3.07
CA PRO A 111 12.82 8.42 -3.33
C PRO A 111 12.80 6.94 -2.98
N PHE A 112 11.84 6.55 -2.16
CA PHE A 112 11.69 5.17 -1.71
C PHE A 112 10.27 4.64 -1.92
N VAL A 113 9.26 5.53 -1.94
CA VAL A 113 7.86 5.13 -2.14
C VAL A 113 7.61 4.80 -3.61
N LYS A 114 7.90 5.72 -4.51
CA LYS A 114 7.62 5.55 -5.94
C LYS A 114 8.33 4.33 -6.54
N PRO A 115 9.63 4.11 -6.30
CA PRO A 115 10.29 2.90 -6.77
C PRO A 115 9.70 1.62 -6.17
N ALA A 116 9.36 1.64 -4.87
CA ALA A 116 8.77 0.49 -4.18
C ALA A 116 7.41 0.13 -4.79
N VAL A 117 6.55 1.13 -5.02
CA VAL A 117 5.24 0.91 -5.64
C VAL A 117 5.41 0.33 -7.05
N SER A 118 6.33 0.87 -7.85
CA SER A 118 6.59 0.37 -9.19
C SER A 118 7.08 -1.08 -9.19
N ARG A 119 7.99 -1.44 -8.28
CA ARG A 119 8.51 -2.81 -8.17
C ARG A 119 7.45 -3.78 -7.69
N SER A 120 6.61 -3.36 -6.74
CA SER A 120 5.63 -4.23 -6.11
C SER A 120 4.37 -4.43 -6.94
N LYS A 121 4.08 -3.54 -7.89
CA LYS A 121 2.83 -3.56 -8.66
C LYS A 121 2.54 -4.92 -9.30
N PRO A 122 3.46 -5.55 -10.07
CA PRO A 122 3.18 -6.87 -10.65
C PRO A 122 2.96 -7.95 -9.61
N GLN A 123 3.73 -7.92 -8.52
CA GLN A 123 3.61 -8.88 -7.43
C GLN A 123 2.30 -8.73 -6.67
N ALA A 124 1.90 -7.48 -6.41
CA ALA A 124 0.64 -7.18 -5.74
C ALA A 124 -0.55 -7.63 -6.59
N GLU A 125 -0.54 -7.33 -7.88
CA GLU A 125 -1.59 -7.76 -8.81
C GLU A 125 -1.69 -9.28 -8.89
N ALA A 126 -0.55 -9.97 -8.96
CA ALA A 126 -0.51 -11.43 -8.98
C ALA A 126 -1.08 -12.03 -7.69
N LYS A 127 -0.72 -11.45 -6.54
CA LYS A 127 -1.24 -11.90 -5.25
C LYS A 127 -2.73 -11.69 -5.12
N MET A 128 -3.23 -10.56 -5.60
CA MET A 128 -4.66 -10.27 -5.60
C MET A 128 -5.43 -11.24 -6.50
N ALA A 129 -4.90 -11.53 -7.69
CA ALA A 129 -5.51 -12.51 -8.61
C ALA A 129 -5.56 -13.90 -7.97
N GLU A 130 -4.48 -14.31 -7.31
CA GLU A 130 -4.42 -15.59 -6.60
C GLU A 130 -5.51 -15.69 -5.52
N VAL A 131 -5.63 -14.64 -4.70
CA VAL A 131 -6.64 -14.60 -3.63
C VAL A 131 -8.06 -14.65 -4.22
N LEU A 132 -8.31 -13.89 -5.29
CA LEU A 132 -9.61 -13.90 -5.96
C LEU A 132 -9.94 -15.27 -6.52
N ASP A 133 -9.00 -15.93 -7.19
CA ASP A 133 -9.20 -17.25 -7.76
C ASP A 133 -9.50 -18.28 -6.67
N GLU A 134 -8.78 -18.26 -5.56
CA GLU A 134 -9.02 -19.16 -4.43
C GLU A 134 -10.41 -18.97 -3.83
N GLU A 135 -10.83 -17.71 -3.65
CA GLU A 135 -12.14 -17.42 -3.07
C GLU A 135 -13.28 -17.77 -4.04
N ILE A 136 -13.07 -17.57 -5.33
CA ILE A 136 -14.04 -17.95 -6.36
C ILE A 136 -14.21 -19.48 -6.38
N GLU A 137 -13.12 -20.24 -6.31
CA GLU A 137 -13.17 -21.70 -6.24
C GLU A 137 -13.99 -22.19 -5.04
N LYS A 138 -13.84 -21.55 -3.89
CA LYS A 138 -14.62 -21.90 -2.69
C LYS A 138 -16.11 -21.70 -2.90
N ILE A 139 -16.50 -20.67 -3.63
CA ILE A 139 -17.90 -20.36 -3.93
C ILE A 139 -18.47 -21.37 -4.95
N MET A 140 -17.66 -21.77 -5.92
CA MET A 140 -18.07 -22.64 -7.01
C MET A 140 -18.16 -24.13 -6.62
N LYS A 141 -17.70 -24.50 -5.43
CA LYS A 141 -17.78 -25.89 -4.94
C LYS A 141 -19.10 -26.19 -4.25
#